data_83ef6d191c001ac980003620744261a8
#
_entry.id   83ef6d191c001ac980003620744261a8
#
_cell.length_a   1.000
_cell.length_b   1.000
_cell.length_c   1.000
_cell.angle_alpha   90.00
_cell.angle_beta   90.00
_cell.angle_gamma   90.00
#
_symmetry.space_group_name_H-M   'P 1'
#
loop_
_entity.id
_entity.type
_entity.pdbx_description
1 polymer ?
#
loop_
_entity_poly.entity_id
_entity_poly.type
_entity_poly.pdbx_seq_one_letter_code
_entity_poly.pdbx_strand_id
1 'polypeptide(L)'
;MINFTVDYNDVFGKAVEEAGSYNVKIADSSTAKTTKKGQEMAVLDYEVLDGKYAGAVIRYDNILWNDNTEETLKLSAKRFNTLMKAAGIEDGTQINSTMSAIVKGLVGKELNITVDWEQSDYNGKWNLSVKTQQPLKEQSEPNGKFRPTSNGGA
;
A
#
# COMPACT_ATOMS: atom_id res chain seq x y z
N MET A 1 33.41 10.30 -17.84
CA MET A 1 33.83 9.00 -17.22
C MET A 1 32.63 8.38 -16.54
N ILE A 2 32.44 7.08 -16.71
CA ILE A 2 31.36 6.34 -16.06
C ILE A 2 31.99 5.49 -14.97
N ASN A 3 31.50 5.61 -13.75
CA ASN A 3 32.07 4.91 -12.60
C ASN A 3 30.96 4.38 -11.69
N PHE A 4 30.75 3.06 -11.70
CA PHE A 4 29.84 2.40 -10.76
C PHE A 4 30.27 0.96 -10.58
N THR A 5 29.81 0.36 -9.49
CA THR A 5 29.99 -1.07 -9.21
C THR A 5 28.69 -1.81 -9.49
N VAL A 6 28.77 -2.90 -10.22
CA VAL A 6 27.57 -3.73 -10.49
C VAL A 6 27.04 -4.28 -9.18
N ASP A 7 25.75 -4.05 -8.94
CA ASP A 7 25.06 -4.52 -7.74
C ASP A 7 23.70 -5.04 -8.14
N TYR A 8 23.52 -6.34 -8.04
CA TYR A 8 22.26 -7.01 -8.41
C TYR A 8 21.11 -6.67 -7.48
N ASN A 9 21.38 -6.08 -6.31
CA ASN A 9 20.35 -5.62 -5.39
C ASN A 9 19.87 -4.21 -5.68
N ASP A 10 20.63 -3.47 -6.49
CA ASP A 10 20.30 -2.10 -6.87
C ASP A 10 19.82 -2.07 -8.32
N VAL A 11 18.62 -2.56 -8.53
CA VAL A 11 18.02 -2.73 -9.86
C VAL A 11 16.54 -2.29 -9.84
N PHE A 12 16.04 -1.93 -11.00
CA PHE A 12 14.61 -1.72 -11.17
C PHE A 12 13.86 -3.05 -11.13
N GLY A 13 12.58 -3.01 -10.82
CA GLY A 13 11.73 -4.20 -10.78
C GLY A 13 11.91 -5.09 -9.55
N LYS A 14 12.58 -4.59 -8.54
CA LYS A 14 12.76 -5.31 -7.28
C LYS A 14 11.40 -5.58 -6.63
N ALA A 15 11.21 -6.78 -6.12
CA ALA A 15 9.96 -7.19 -5.50
C ALA A 15 10.15 -7.52 -4.01
N VAL A 16 9.11 -7.26 -3.22
CA VAL A 16 9.02 -7.73 -1.84
C VAL A 16 8.63 -9.21 -1.88
N GLU A 17 9.42 -10.04 -1.23
CA GLU A 17 9.25 -11.50 -1.28
C GLU A 17 8.73 -12.11 0.02
N GLU A 18 8.60 -11.32 1.07
CA GLU A 18 8.14 -11.76 2.39
C GLU A 18 6.97 -10.92 2.88
N ALA A 19 6.03 -11.56 3.57
CA ALA A 19 5.08 -10.84 4.39
C ALA A 19 5.80 -10.14 5.55
N GLY A 20 5.13 -9.23 6.22
CA GLY A 20 5.69 -8.50 7.34
C GLY A 20 5.21 -7.07 7.41
N SER A 21 5.92 -6.24 8.14
CA SER A 21 5.62 -4.82 8.20
C SER A 21 6.75 -4.02 7.56
N TYR A 22 6.38 -3.00 6.79
CA TYR A 22 7.32 -2.24 5.98
C TYR A 22 7.08 -0.75 6.16
N ASN A 23 8.18 -0.03 6.38
CA ASN A 23 8.15 1.42 6.27
C ASN A 23 8.16 1.78 4.80
N VAL A 24 7.18 2.59 4.40
CA VAL A 24 6.95 2.90 2.99
C VAL A 24 6.63 4.38 2.83
N LYS A 25 6.75 4.87 1.60
CA LYS A 25 6.12 6.13 1.20
C LYS A 25 5.08 5.84 0.13
N ILE A 26 4.04 6.66 0.11
CA ILE A 26 3.02 6.57 -0.93
C ILE A 26 3.64 7.03 -2.24
N ALA A 27 3.69 6.12 -3.20
CA ALA A 27 4.38 6.35 -4.47
C ALA A 27 3.57 7.27 -5.39
N ASP A 28 4.25 7.98 -6.27
CA ASP A 28 3.63 8.88 -7.24
C ASP A 28 2.82 8.16 -8.32
N SER A 29 2.96 6.84 -8.44
CA SER A 29 2.11 6.01 -9.29
C SER A 29 0.73 5.77 -8.69
N SER A 30 0.48 6.17 -7.45
CA SER A 30 -0.84 6.08 -6.82
C SER A 30 -1.85 6.95 -7.56
N THR A 31 -3.09 6.47 -7.65
CA THR A 31 -4.10 7.15 -8.46
C THR A 31 -5.49 7.01 -7.84
N ALA A 32 -6.42 7.79 -8.35
CA ALA A 32 -7.84 7.66 -8.03
C ALA A 32 -8.56 6.99 -9.19
N LYS A 33 -9.51 6.13 -8.88
CA LYS A 33 -10.35 5.48 -9.88
C LYS A 33 -11.83 5.56 -9.49
N THR A 34 -12.67 5.44 -10.48
CA THR A 34 -14.12 5.27 -10.27
C THR A 34 -14.46 3.83 -10.64
N THR A 35 -15.16 3.13 -9.74
CA THR A 35 -15.58 1.75 -9.99
C THR A 35 -16.72 1.71 -11.00
N LYS A 36 -17.03 0.51 -11.51
CA LYS A 36 -18.19 0.30 -12.41
C LYS A 36 -19.51 0.71 -11.77
N LYS A 37 -19.59 0.69 -10.44
CA LYS A 37 -20.78 1.11 -9.69
C LYS A 37 -20.80 2.62 -9.39
N GLY A 38 -19.83 3.36 -9.90
CA GLY A 38 -19.75 4.81 -9.69
C GLY A 38 -19.14 5.24 -8.37
N GLN A 39 -18.51 4.33 -7.62
CA GLN A 39 -17.86 4.64 -6.35
C GLN A 39 -16.42 5.10 -6.57
N GLU A 40 -15.98 6.07 -5.80
CA GLU A 40 -14.61 6.54 -5.87
C GLU A 40 -13.68 5.65 -5.05
N MET A 41 -12.45 5.47 -5.54
CA MET A 41 -11.49 4.57 -4.93
C MET A 41 -10.09 5.16 -5.03
N ALA A 42 -9.36 5.13 -3.92
CA ALA A 42 -7.93 5.39 -3.93
C ALA A 42 -7.21 4.07 -4.26
N VAL A 43 -6.28 4.12 -5.19
CA VAL A 43 -5.41 2.98 -5.53
C VAL A 43 -3.99 3.40 -5.16
N LEU A 44 -3.51 2.91 -4.03
CA LEU A 44 -2.24 3.33 -3.48
C LEU A 44 -1.15 2.31 -3.77
N ASP A 45 -0.02 2.81 -4.24
CA ASP A 45 1.21 2.06 -4.38
C ASP A 45 2.20 2.57 -3.33
N TYR A 46 2.99 1.67 -2.76
CA TYR A 46 3.91 1.99 -1.68
C TYR A 46 5.32 1.58 -2.06
N GLU A 47 6.27 2.49 -1.89
CA GLU A 47 7.69 2.19 -2.08
C GLU A 47 8.34 1.94 -0.72
N VAL A 48 8.99 0.80 -0.57
CA VAL A 48 9.68 0.41 0.67
C VAL A 48 10.90 1.31 0.89
N LEU A 49 11.03 1.86 2.10
CA LEU A 49 12.05 2.86 2.42
C LEU A 49 13.35 2.28 2.94
N ASP A 50 13.31 1.14 3.58
CA ASP A 50 14.48 0.59 4.28
C ASP A 50 14.53 -0.93 4.25
N GLY A 51 15.64 -1.49 4.73
CA GLY A 51 15.83 -2.92 4.81
C GLY A 51 16.18 -3.55 3.46
N LYS A 52 16.09 -4.88 3.41
CA LYS A 52 16.52 -5.63 2.22
C LYS A 52 15.66 -5.42 0.99
N TYR A 53 14.44 -4.92 1.18
CA TYR A 53 13.52 -4.65 0.07
C TYR A 53 13.39 -3.17 -0.25
N ALA A 54 14.28 -2.33 0.26
CA ALA A 54 14.25 -0.88 -0.02
C ALA A 54 14.20 -0.63 -1.54
N GLY A 55 13.30 0.27 -1.96
CA GLY A 55 13.07 0.57 -3.38
C GLY A 55 12.03 -0.32 -4.07
N ALA A 56 11.65 -1.45 -3.47
CA ALA A 56 10.59 -2.29 -4.01
C ALA A 56 9.23 -1.62 -3.83
N VAL A 57 8.28 -1.93 -4.70
CA VAL A 57 6.94 -1.33 -4.67
C VAL A 57 5.91 -2.41 -4.38
N ILE A 58 5.06 -2.12 -3.39
CA ILE A 58 3.87 -2.92 -3.07
C ILE A 58 2.68 -2.17 -3.66
N ARG A 59 1.94 -2.81 -4.57
CA ARG A 59 0.91 -2.16 -5.37
C ARG A 59 -0.50 -2.53 -4.96
N TYR A 60 -1.43 -1.66 -5.35
CA TYR A 60 -2.87 -1.92 -5.36
C TYR A 60 -3.47 -2.07 -3.97
N ASP A 61 -3.13 -1.13 -3.07
CA ASP A 61 -3.92 -0.96 -1.86
C ASP A 61 -5.15 -0.13 -2.24
N ASN A 62 -6.25 -0.82 -2.51
CA ASN A 62 -7.48 -0.21 -3.00
C ASN A 62 -8.37 0.16 -1.82
N ILE A 63 -8.61 1.44 -1.64
CA ILE A 63 -9.45 1.93 -0.54
C ILE A 63 -10.67 2.61 -1.14
N LEU A 64 -11.82 1.96 -0.96
CA LEU A 64 -13.08 2.37 -1.56
C LEU A 64 -13.79 3.38 -0.66
N TRP A 65 -14.34 4.43 -1.28
CA TRP A 65 -15.29 5.32 -0.63
C TRP A 65 -16.70 4.91 -1.02
N ASN A 66 -17.40 4.24 -0.11
CA ASN A 66 -18.75 3.76 -0.33
C ASN A 66 -19.70 4.49 0.60
N ASP A 67 -20.48 5.41 0.05
CA ASP A 67 -21.46 6.22 0.79
C ASP A 67 -22.90 5.81 0.50
N ASN A 68 -23.14 4.63 -0.05
CA ASN A 68 -24.47 4.16 -0.43
C ASN A 68 -25.39 3.98 0.77
N THR A 69 -24.85 3.57 1.91
CA THR A 69 -25.61 3.45 3.16
C THR A 69 -24.86 4.13 4.29
N GLU A 70 -25.55 4.41 5.39
CA GLU A 70 -24.90 4.98 6.57
C GLU A 70 -23.80 4.06 7.11
N GLU A 71 -24.03 2.77 7.12
CA GLU A 71 -23.05 1.79 7.59
C GLU A 71 -21.78 1.75 6.71
N THR A 72 -21.96 1.72 5.39
CA THR A 72 -20.81 1.71 4.46
C THR A 72 -20.06 3.03 4.49
N LEU A 73 -20.76 4.13 4.67
CA LEU A 73 -20.12 5.45 4.84
C LEU A 73 -19.25 5.49 6.08
N LYS A 74 -19.76 5.02 7.22
CA LYS A 74 -18.98 4.97 8.46
C LYS A 74 -17.75 4.08 8.34
N LEU A 75 -17.89 2.94 7.69
CA LEU A 75 -16.77 2.04 7.46
C LEU A 75 -15.72 2.67 6.54
N SER A 76 -16.15 3.31 5.46
CA SER A 76 -15.25 4.01 4.55
C SER A 76 -14.51 5.14 5.27
N ALA A 77 -15.21 5.94 6.05
CA ALA A 77 -14.61 7.01 6.84
C ALA A 77 -13.56 6.45 7.82
N LYS A 78 -13.85 5.33 8.45
CA LYS A 78 -12.90 4.68 9.37
C LYS A 78 -11.63 4.24 8.64
N ARG A 79 -11.75 3.68 7.45
CA ARG A 79 -10.60 3.27 6.64
C ARG A 79 -9.74 4.47 6.24
N PHE A 80 -10.37 5.55 5.78
CA PHE A 80 -9.63 6.76 5.41
C PHE A 80 -9.02 7.45 6.63
N ASN A 81 -9.71 7.46 7.77
CA ASN A 81 -9.15 7.97 9.01
C ASN A 81 -7.91 7.18 9.45
N THR A 82 -7.94 5.86 9.31
CA THR A 82 -6.80 5.00 9.62
C THR A 82 -5.61 5.34 8.74
N LEU A 83 -5.84 5.48 7.44
CA LEU A 83 -4.81 5.87 6.48
C LEU A 83 -4.25 7.25 6.81
N MET A 84 -5.10 8.23 7.06
CA MET A 84 -4.68 9.61 7.37
C MET A 84 -3.85 9.66 8.64
N LYS A 85 -4.28 8.96 9.68
CA LYS A 85 -3.52 8.87 10.93
C LYS A 85 -2.14 8.25 10.69
N ALA A 86 -2.09 7.16 9.94
CA ALA A 86 -0.83 6.49 9.59
C ALA A 86 0.10 7.42 8.83
N ALA A 87 -0.43 8.21 7.90
CA ALA A 87 0.34 9.14 7.08
C ALA A 87 0.70 10.45 7.81
N GLY A 88 0.31 10.60 9.06
CA GLY A 88 0.67 11.77 9.86
C GLY A 88 -0.19 13.00 9.61
N ILE A 89 -1.38 12.84 9.03
CA ILE A 89 -2.31 13.95 8.88
C ILE A 89 -2.89 14.31 10.25
N GLU A 90 -2.87 15.58 10.58
CA GLU A 90 -3.27 16.08 11.89
C GLU A 90 -4.75 15.79 12.18
N ASP A 91 -5.04 15.35 13.41
CA ASP A 91 -6.41 15.14 13.88
C ASP A 91 -7.25 16.41 13.74
N GLY A 92 -8.48 16.26 13.30
CA GLY A 92 -9.38 17.40 13.09
C GLY A 92 -9.23 18.09 11.74
N THR A 93 -8.28 17.65 10.90
CA THR A 93 -8.13 18.18 9.53
C THR A 93 -9.42 17.90 8.75
N GLN A 94 -10.00 18.95 8.16
CA GLN A 94 -11.20 18.82 7.36
C GLN A 94 -10.82 18.39 5.93
N ILE A 95 -11.31 17.23 5.51
CA ILE A 95 -11.11 16.74 4.14
C ILE A 95 -12.41 17.01 3.36
N ASN A 96 -12.29 17.85 2.35
CA ASN A 96 -13.40 18.17 1.45
C ASN A 96 -12.81 18.37 0.05
N SER A 97 -12.54 17.27 -0.64
CA SER A 97 -11.81 17.27 -1.91
C SER A 97 -12.24 16.12 -2.78
N THR A 98 -11.85 16.16 -4.05
CA THR A 98 -12.00 15.00 -4.94
C THR A 98 -11.05 13.88 -4.50
N MET A 99 -11.36 12.65 -4.86
CA MET A 99 -10.47 11.52 -4.56
C MET A 99 -9.10 11.74 -5.21
N SER A 100 -9.06 12.28 -6.41
CA SER A 100 -7.78 12.59 -7.09
C SER A 100 -6.94 13.57 -6.28
N ALA A 101 -7.55 14.62 -5.72
CA ALA A 101 -6.84 15.59 -4.88
C ALA A 101 -6.35 14.97 -3.58
N ILE A 102 -7.15 14.09 -2.98
CA ILE A 102 -6.77 13.36 -1.76
C ILE A 102 -5.54 12.50 -2.03
N VAL A 103 -5.54 11.72 -3.10
CA VAL A 103 -4.39 10.87 -3.46
C VAL A 103 -3.15 11.71 -3.73
N LYS A 104 -3.29 12.78 -4.49
CA LYS A 104 -2.15 13.70 -4.75
C LYS A 104 -1.55 14.28 -3.48
N GLY A 105 -2.41 14.64 -2.52
CA GLY A 105 -1.96 15.16 -1.23
C GLY A 105 -1.25 14.11 -0.37
N LEU A 106 -1.53 12.83 -0.59
CA LEU A 106 -0.90 11.74 0.14
C LEU A 106 0.41 11.27 -0.46
N VAL A 107 0.66 11.51 -1.75
CA VAL A 107 1.90 11.09 -2.42
C VAL A 107 3.10 11.66 -1.69
N GLY A 108 4.08 10.80 -1.39
CA GLY A 108 5.29 11.15 -0.65
C GLY A 108 5.16 11.05 0.86
N LYS A 109 3.96 10.87 1.40
CA LYS A 109 3.78 10.65 2.84
C LYS A 109 4.31 9.29 3.23
N GLU A 110 4.90 9.21 4.42
CA GLU A 110 5.53 8.01 4.94
C GLU A 110 4.67 7.39 6.04
N LEU A 111 4.59 6.07 6.01
CA LEU A 111 3.82 5.30 6.99
C LEU A 111 4.39 3.89 7.05
N ASN A 112 3.84 3.08 7.96
CA ASN A 112 4.14 1.65 8.00
C ASN A 112 2.90 0.89 7.56
N ILE A 113 3.10 -0.19 6.81
CA ILE A 113 2.03 -1.09 6.39
C ILE A 113 2.37 -2.51 6.79
N THR A 114 1.34 -3.27 7.14
CA THR A 114 1.48 -4.71 7.35
C THR A 114 0.86 -5.43 6.15
N VAL A 115 1.63 -6.33 5.57
CA VAL A 115 1.21 -7.08 4.38
C VAL A 115 1.29 -8.57 4.64
N ASP A 116 0.39 -9.31 4.00
CA ASP A 116 0.39 -10.76 4.04
C ASP A 116 -0.07 -11.29 2.68
N TRP A 117 0.21 -12.57 2.46
CA TRP A 117 -0.15 -13.21 1.21
C TRP A 117 -1.65 -13.44 1.11
N GLU A 118 -2.18 -13.14 -0.07
CA GLU A 118 -3.58 -13.36 -0.40
C GLU A 118 -3.66 -13.99 -1.78
N GLN A 119 -4.43 -15.07 -1.89
CA GLN A 119 -4.60 -15.78 -3.15
C GLN A 119 -5.72 -15.13 -3.96
N SER A 120 -5.44 -14.82 -5.22
CA SER A 120 -6.42 -14.27 -6.12
C SER A 120 -7.38 -15.36 -6.60
N ASP A 121 -8.68 -15.12 -6.47
CA ASP A 121 -9.72 -16.02 -7.00
C ASP A 121 -9.72 -16.06 -8.52
N TYR A 122 -9.22 -15.00 -9.13
CA TYR A 122 -9.21 -14.86 -10.60
C TYR A 122 -8.20 -15.78 -11.27
N ASN A 123 -6.98 -15.87 -10.76
CA ASN A 123 -5.89 -16.59 -11.41
C ASN A 123 -5.12 -17.53 -10.49
N GLY A 124 -5.54 -17.67 -9.24
CA GLY A 124 -4.87 -18.52 -8.26
C GLY A 124 -3.51 -18.06 -7.80
N LYS A 125 -3.04 -16.92 -8.26
CA LYS A 125 -1.74 -16.38 -7.85
C LYS A 125 -1.79 -15.77 -6.46
N TRP A 126 -0.69 -15.90 -5.74
CA TRP A 126 -0.51 -15.28 -4.44
C TRP A 126 0.17 -13.92 -4.59
N ASN A 127 -0.42 -12.89 -3.99
CA ASN A 127 0.12 -11.55 -3.99
C ASN A 127 0.12 -11.00 -2.58
N LEU A 128 1.06 -10.10 -2.29
CA LEU A 128 1.05 -9.38 -1.02
C LEU A 128 -0.10 -8.38 -1.02
N SER A 129 -0.90 -8.43 0.02
CA SER A 129 -2.03 -7.53 0.23
C SER A 129 -1.81 -6.74 1.50
N VAL A 130 -2.11 -5.44 1.47
CA VAL A 130 -2.02 -4.58 2.64
C VAL A 130 -3.16 -4.91 3.59
N LYS A 131 -2.84 -5.29 4.81
CA LYS A 131 -3.80 -5.65 5.84
C LYS A 131 -4.08 -4.51 6.81
N THR A 132 -3.04 -3.74 7.15
CA THR A 132 -3.18 -2.59 8.04
C THR A 132 -2.25 -1.46 7.62
N GLN A 133 -2.60 -0.23 8.00
CA GLN A 133 -1.74 0.94 7.91
C GLN A 133 -1.58 1.51 9.32
N GLN A 134 -0.36 1.90 9.66
CA GLN A 134 -0.03 2.49 10.94
C GLN A 134 1.08 3.52 10.78
N PRO A 135 1.34 4.35 11.81
CA PRO A 135 2.44 5.31 11.73
C PRO A 135 3.78 4.64 11.50
N LEU A 136 4.70 5.38 10.90
CA LEU A 136 6.06 4.94 10.61
C LEU A 136 6.71 4.33 11.85
N LYS A 137 7.40 3.20 11.66
CA LYS A 137 8.14 2.51 12.72
C LYS A 137 9.64 2.78 12.57
N GLU A 138 10.44 2.28 13.51
CA GLU A 138 11.89 2.46 13.43
C GLU A 138 12.48 1.81 12.20
N GLN A 139 11.96 0.62 11.82
CA GLN A 139 12.45 -0.13 10.67
C GLN A 139 11.40 -1.07 10.14
N SER A 140 11.59 -1.49 8.89
CA SER A 140 10.81 -2.57 8.31
C SER A 140 11.16 -3.90 8.95
N GLU A 141 10.16 -4.76 9.11
CA GLU A 141 10.30 -6.06 9.77
C GLU A 141 9.70 -7.17 8.90
N PRO A 142 10.44 -7.68 7.90
CA PRO A 142 10.02 -8.89 7.18
C PRO A 142 9.89 -10.05 8.18
N ASN A 143 8.90 -10.92 7.98
CA ASN A 143 8.62 -11.97 8.96
C ASN A 143 9.01 -13.38 8.53
N GLY A 144 9.70 -13.53 7.40
CA GLY A 144 10.13 -14.84 6.91
C GLY A 144 9.06 -15.66 6.21
N LYS A 145 7.86 -15.10 6.04
CA LYS A 145 6.77 -15.82 5.38
C LYS A 145 6.79 -15.51 3.88
N PHE A 146 7.35 -16.43 3.11
CA PHE A 146 7.50 -16.30 1.68
C PHE A 146 6.23 -16.72 0.94
N ARG A 147 6.19 -16.45 -0.37
CA ARG A 147 5.03 -16.76 -1.21
C ARG A 147 4.67 -18.24 -1.13
N PRO A 148 3.42 -18.58 -0.78
CA PRO A 148 2.96 -19.97 -0.84
C PRO A 148 3.02 -20.49 -2.28
N THR A 149 3.21 -21.81 -2.43
CA THR A 149 3.17 -22.42 -3.74
C THR A 149 1.72 -22.56 -4.19
N SER A 150 1.46 -22.28 -5.47
CA SER A 150 0.10 -22.24 -6.00
C SER A 150 -0.56 -23.63 -6.11
N ASN A 151 0.20 -24.70 -6.05
CA ASN A 151 -0.33 -26.05 -6.16
C ASN A 151 -0.51 -26.74 -4.79
N GLY A 152 -0.83 -25.97 -3.79
CA GLY A 152 -1.31 -26.51 -2.55
C GLY A 152 -0.28 -27.26 -1.72
N GLY A 153 0.92 -26.80 -1.73
CA GLY A 153 1.91 -27.37 -0.87
C GLY A 153 2.67 -28.54 -1.46
N ALA A 154 2.59 -28.58 -2.71
CA ALA A 154 3.55 -29.44 -3.39
C ALA A 154 4.93 -28.97 -2.98
#